data_1759a30e5c2e29d22a52e173200035c1
#
_entry.id   1759a30e5c2e29d22a52e173200035c1
#
_cell.length_a   1.000
_cell.length_b   1.000
_cell.length_c   1.000
_cell.angle_alpha   90.00
_cell.angle_beta   90.00
_cell.angle_gamma   90.00
#
_symmetry.space_group_name_H-M   'P 1'
#
loop_
_entity.id
_entity.type
_entity.pdbx_description
1 polymer ?
#
loop_
_entity_poly.entity_id
_entity_poly.type
_entity_poly.pdbx_seq_one_letter_code
_entity_poly.pdbx_strand_id
1 'polypeptide(L)'
;MSVINSSDVYKIICKTLNTVSAKVMRHSQIVGYTLFKMLQYENEYSLEDIIDYTMVGILHDIGLYRTEIVGRLADYELNNVWEHSVYGHLFLRYLSPLKDKADIILYHHLDFNKYSQIQSDHLKVCAHLAYADKHDTYHRLHKTGMPVPRIYFEEQKNITFSARPQHLFERAD
;
A
#
# COMPACT_ATOMS: atom_id res chain seq x y z
N MET A 1 9.40 31.49 13.50
CA MET A 1 9.28 30.59 12.34
C MET A 1 8.56 29.35 12.84
N SER A 2 7.35 29.04 12.31
CA SER A 2 6.69 27.77 12.62
C SER A 2 7.48 26.65 11.97
N VAL A 3 7.95 25.70 12.77
CA VAL A 3 8.60 24.49 12.25
C VAL A 3 7.49 23.65 11.61
N ILE A 4 7.53 23.49 10.29
CA ILE A 4 6.64 22.56 9.59
C ILE A 4 7.05 21.15 10.02
N ASN A 5 6.17 20.46 10.72
CA ASN A 5 6.43 19.09 11.17
C ASN A 5 5.95 18.06 10.11
N SER A 6 6.39 16.82 10.24
CA SER A 6 6.04 15.73 9.31
C SER A 6 4.51 15.53 9.19
N SER A 7 3.77 15.74 10.29
CA SER A 7 2.30 15.65 10.30
C SER A 7 1.64 16.72 9.43
N ASP A 8 2.19 17.94 9.39
CA ASP A 8 1.65 19.02 8.58
C ASP A 8 1.92 18.78 7.08
N VAL A 9 3.12 18.31 6.75
CA VAL A 9 3.46 17.89 5.38
C VAL A 9 2.53 16.79 4.90
N TYR A 10 2.32 15.78 5.73
CA TYR A 10 1.38 14.69 5.44
C TYR A 10 -0.04 15.20 5.19
N LYS A 11 -0.58 16.07 6.04
CA LYS A 11 -1.92 16.64 5.87
C LYS A 11 -2.04 17.41 4.56
N ILE A 12 -1.02 18.17 4.19
CA ILE A 12 -0.97 18.91 2.91
C ILE A 12 -1.01 17.92 1.75
N ILE A 13 -0.16 16.90 1.76
CA ILE A 13 -0.13 15.87 0.71
C ILE A 13 -1.49 15.20 0.58
N CYS A 14 -2.05 14.67 1.67
CA CYS A 14 -3.35 14.01 1.65
C CYS A 14 -4.47 14.92 1.15
N LYS A 15 -4.48 16.19 1.55
CA LYS A 15 -5.48 17.17 1.09
C LYS A 15 -5.33 17.42 -0.41
N THR A 16 -4.12 17.58 -0.91
CA THR A 16 -3.84 17.78 -2.33
C THR A 16 -4.26 16.54 -3.15
N LEU A 17 -3.86 15.36 -2.72
CA LEU A 17 -4.23 14.10 -3.38
C LEU A 17 -5.75 13.87 -3.39
N ASN A 18 -6.43 14.18 -2.29
CA ASN A 18 -7.89 14.09 -2.21
C ASN A 18 -8.60 15.05 -3.17
N THR A 19 -8.01 16.20 -3.48
CA THR A 19 -8.54 17.15 -4.47
C THR A 19 -8.45 16.57 -5.88
N VAL A 20 -7.42 15.76 -6.16
CA VAL A 20 -7.25 15.12 -7.49
C VAL A 20 -8.16 13.89 -7.62
N SER A 21 -8.18 13.02 -6.60
CA SER A 21 -9.05 11.84 -6.58
C SER A 21 -9.40 11.38 -5.16
N ALA A 22 -10.60 11.72 -4.72
CA ALA A 22 -11.13 11.27 -3.43
C ALA A 22 -11.24 9.73 -3.36
N LYS A 23 -11.45 9.05 -4.50
CA LYS A 23 -11.57 7.59 -4.56
C LYS A 23 -10.23 6.92 -4.28
N VAL A 24 -9.15 7.37 -4.93
CA VAL A 24 -7.79 6.88 -4.69
C VAL A 24 -7.38 7.17 -3.24
N MET A 25 -7.62 8.39 -2.77
CA MET A 25 -7.26 8.77 -1.40
C MET A 25 -7.99 7.91 -0.34
N ARG A 26 -9.27 7.60 -0.56
CA ARG A 26 -10.03 6.72 0.35
C ARG A 26 -9.45 5.30 0.39
N HIS A 27 -9.12 4.73 -0.78
CA HIS A 27 -8.43 3.45 -0.89
C HIS A 27 -7.12 3.48 -0.10
N SER A 28 -6.26 4.43 -0.38
CA SER A 28 -4.96 4.59 0.28
C SER A 28 -5.08 4.70 1.81
N GLN A 29 -6.11 5.39 2.32
CA GLN A 29 -6.37 5.49 3.76
C GLN A 29 -6.77 4.14 4.37
N ILE A 30 -7.61 3.35 3.67
CA ILE A 30 -8.01 2.01 4.13
C ILE A 30 -6.80 1.09 4.15
N VAL A 31 -5.99 1.09 3.10
CA VAL A 31 -4.76 0.29 3.00
C VAL A 31 -3.79 0.66 4.13
N GLY A 32 -3.53 1.95 4.33
CA GLY A 32 -2.66 2.41 5.42
C GLY A 32 -3.18 2.02 6.81
N TYR A 33 -4.49 2.13 7.05
CA TYR A 33 -5.09 1.71 8.32
C TYR A 33 -4.98 0.18 8.53
N THR A 34 -5.22 -0.61 7.49
CA THR A 34 -5.08 -2.06 7.54
C THR A 34 -3.63 -2.45 7.85
N LEU A 35 -2.67 -1.85 7.16
CA LEU A 35 -1.25 -2.05 7.42
C LEU A 35 -0.89 -1.68 8.87
N PHE A 36 -1.34 -0.52 9.37
CA PHE A 36 -1.15 -0.11 10.75
C PHE A 36 -1.62 -1.19 11.75
N LYS A 37 -2.82 -1.74 11.54
CA LYS A 37 -3.37 -2.79 12.41
C LYS A 37 -2.57 -4.08 12.36
N MET A 38 -2.08 -4.48 11.20
CA MET A 38 -1.23 -5.65 11.05
C MET A 38 0.08 -5.49 11.81
N LEU A 39 0.77 -4.35 11.63
CA LEU A 39 2.04 -4.07 12.29
C LEU A 39 1.90 -3.95 13.82
N GLN A 40 0.81 -3.31 14.29
CA GLN A 40 0.48 -3.26 15.71
C GLN A 40 0.30 -4.65 16.33
N TYR A 41 -0.38 -5.54 15.62
CA TYR A 41 -0.65 -6.88 16.10
C TYR A 41 0.60 -7.74 16.20
N GLU A 42 1.54 -7.59 15.27
CA GLU A 42 2.80 -8.34 15.29
C GLU A 42 3.69 -7.97 16.48
N ASN A 43 3.59 -6.74 16.98
CA ASN A 43 4.37 -6.24 18.12
C ASN A 43 5.89 -6.40 17.96
N GLU A 44 6.38 -6.33 16.72
CA GLU A 44 7.79 -6.47 16.37
C GLU A 44 8.44 -5.13 16.00
N TYR A 45 7.63 -4.09 15.79
CA TYR A 45 8.07 -2.79 15.28
C TYR A 45 7.96 -1.71 16.35
N SER A 46 8.87 -0.74 16.32
CA SER A 46 8.75 0.47 17.13
C SER A 46 7.52 1.30 16.71
N LEU A 47 7.01 2.14 17.62
CA LEU A 47 5.91 3.04 17.28
C LEU A 47 6.28 3.99 16.11
N GLU A 48 7.52 4.43 16.07
CA GLU A 48 8.03 5.29 14.99
C GLU A 48 8.00 4.56 13.64
N ASP A 49 8.48 3.32 13.59
CA ASP A 49 8.42 2.50 12.38
C ASP A 49 6.98 2.21 11.94
N ILE A 50 6.09 1.90 12.89
CA ILE A 50 4.66 1.69 12.60
C ILE A 50 4.05 2.94 11.95
N ILE A 51 4.35 4.13 12.46
CA ILE A 51 3.87 5.40 11.91
C ILE A 51 4.42 5.58 10.49
N ASP A 52 5.72 5.41 10.30
CA ASP A 52 6.37 5.58 9.01
C ASP A 52 5.85 4.59 7.97
N TYR A 53 5.72 3.30 8.32
CA TYR A 53 5.17 2.28 7.43
C TYR A 53 3.70 2.55 7.10
N THR A 54 2.92 3.05 8.06
CA THR A 54 1.54 3.48 7.82
C THR A 54 1.49 4.62 6.81
N MET A 55 2.39 5.60 6.94
CA MET A 55 2.52 6.71 5.99
C MET A 55 2.89 6.20 4.59
N VAL A 56 3.83 5.26 4.49
CA VAL A 56 4.17 4.60 3.22
C VAL A 56 2.94 3.89 2.65
N GLY A 57 2.18 3.18 3.47
CA GLY A 57 0.94 2.52 3.05
C GLY A 57 -0.12 3.50 2.52
N ILE A 58 -0.24 4.68 3.12
CA ILE A 58 -1.15 5.73 2.60
C ILE A 58 -0.63 6.34 1.29
N LEU A 59 0.68 6.32 1.07
CA LEU A 59 1.31 6.90 -0.12
C LEU A 59 1.65 5.86 -1.19
N HIS A 60 1.27 4.57 -1.02
CA HIS A 60 1.73 3.50 -1.91
C HIS A 60 1.37 3.75 -3.37
N ASP A 61 0.23 4.36 -3.63
CA ASP A 61 -0.30 4.68 -4.95
C ASP A 61 0.02 6.11 -5.41
N ILE A 62 0.93 6.83 -4.74
CA ILE A 62 1.24 8.21 -5.10
C ILE A 62 1.73 8.35 -6.55
N GLY A 63 2.35 7.31 -7.09
CA GLY A 63 2.78 7.26 -8.48
C GLY A 63 1.66 7.29 -9.51
N LEU A 64 0.42 6.94 -9.15
CA LEU A 64 -0.76 7.03 -10.02
C LEU A 64 -1.09 8.48 -10.41
N TYR A 65 -0.77 9.43 -9.56
CA TYR A 65 -1.09 10.85 -9.79
C TYR A 65 -0.27 11.49 -10.91
N ARG A 66 0.77 10.83 -11.41
CA ARG A 66 1.50 11.26 -12.60
C ARG A 66 0.77 10.93 -13.90
N THR A 67 -0.10 9.92 -13.86
CA THR A 67 -0.73 9.41 -15.08
C THR A 67 -2.12 10.02 -15.25
N GLU A 68 -2.55 10.27 -16.49
CA GLU A 68 -3.92 10.70 -16.83
C GLU A 68 -4.97 9.62 -16.49
N ILE A 69 -4.57 8.56 -15.77
CA ILE A 69 -5.29 7.31 -15.55
C ILE A 69 -6.06 7.31 -14.23
N VAL A 70 -6.01 8.38 -13.44
CA VAL A 70 -6.71 8.48 -12.13
C VAL A 70 -8.19 8.10 -12.21
N GLY A 71 -8.82 8.25 -13.39
CA GLY A 71 -10.20 7.84 -13.63
C GLY A 71 -10.41 6.33 -13.87
N ARG A 72 -9.35 5.58 -14.16
CA ARG A 72 -9.39 4.14 -14.52
C ARG A 72 -8.69 3.26 -13.48
N LEU A 73 -8.78 3.61 -12.21
CA LEU A 73 -8.06 2.93 -11.15
C LEU A 73 -8.19 1.39 -11.21
N ALA A 74 -9.40 0.87 -11.43
CA ALA A 74 -9.63 -0.57 -11.50
C ALA A 74 -8.94 -1.26 -12.69
N ASP A 75 -8.90 -0.61 -13.85
CA ASP A 75 -8.22 -1.14 -15.04
C ASP A 75 -6.70 -1.13 -14.85
N TYR A 76 -6.19 -0.14 -14.13
CA TYR A 76 -4.78 0.05 -13.89
C TYR A 76 -4.23 -0.93 -12.85
N GLU A 77 -4.96 -1.16 -11.77
CA GLU A 77 -4.65 -2.14 -10.72
C GLU A 77 -4.52 -3.57 -11.29
N LEU A 78 -5.21 -3.87 -12.39
CA LEU A 78 -5.18 -5.19 -13.02
C LEU A 78 -4.12 -5.36 -14.10
N ASN A 79 -3.70 -4.28 -14.78
CA ASN A 79 -2.96 -4.41 -16.04
C ASN A 79 -1.58 -3.72 -16.06
N ASN A 80 -1.27 -2.80 -15.15
CA ASN A 80 -0.05 -1.98 -15.27
C ASN A 80 0.55 -1.56 -13.91
N VAL A 81 0.66 -2.52 -13.02
CA VAL A 81 1.02 -2.33 -11.60
C VAL A 81 2.43 -1.77 -11.36
N TRP A 82 3.38 -1.96 -12.29
CA TRP A 82 4.78 -1.58 -12.06
C TRP A 82 5.06 -0.09 -12.22
N GLU A 83 4.38 0.58 -13.12
CA GLU A 83 4.69 1.97 -13.46
C GLU A 83 4.48 2.89 -12.26
N HIS A 84 3.34 2.78 -11.56
CA HIS A 84 3.07 3.61 -10.39
C HIS A 84 3.98 3.26 -9.20
N SER A 85 4.39 1.99 -9.06
CA SER A 85 5.34 1.57 -8.02
C SER A 85 6.70 2.22 -8.22
N VAL A 86 7.19 2.29 -9.47
CA VAL A 86 8.46 2.97 -9.79
C VAL A 86 8.36 4.47 -9.51
N TYR A 87 7.29 5.14 -9.97
CA TYR A 87 7.12 6.58 -9.72
C TYR A 87 6.92 6.89 -8.23
N GLY A 88 6.16 6.07 -7.52
CA GLY A 88 5.98 6.19 -6.08
C GLY A 88 7.29 6.03 -5.32
N HIS A 89 8.10 5.03 -5.69
CA HIS A 89 9.45 4.84 -5.15
C HIS A 89 10.33 6.08 -5.37
N LEU A 90 10.39 6.59 -6.59
CA LEU A 90 11.20 7.77 -6.90
C LEU A 90 10.72 9.00 -6.11
N PHE A 91 9.41 9.17 -5.96
CA PHE A 91 8.85 10.24 -5.14
C PHE A 91 9.30 10.13 -3.69
N LEU A 92 9.13 8.96 -3.04
CA LEU A 92 9.55 8.78 -1.66
C LEU A 92 11.05 8.97 -1.49
N ARG A 93 11.84 8.40 -2.38
CA ARG A 93 13.30 8.41 -2.28
C ARG A 93 13.90 9.80 -2.38
N TYR A 94 13.36 10.66 -3.24
CA TYR A 94 13.97 11.96 -3.55
C TYR A 94 13.22 13.15 -2.99
N LEU A 95 11.93 13.01 -2.66
CA LEU A 95 11.07 14.13 -2.29
C LEU A 95 10.40 13.97 -0.91
N SER A 96 10.75 12.94 -0.14
CA SER A 96 10.14 12.70 1.17
C SER A 96 11.17 12.38 2.26
N PRO A 97 10.82 12.54 3.54
CA PRO A 97 11.63 12.07 4.65
C PRO A 97 11.67 10.54 4.78
N LEU A 98 10.82 9.82 4.05
CA LEU A 98 10.68 8.35 4.09
C LEU A 98 11.57 7.64 3.04
N LYS A 99 12.65 8.30 2.59
CA LYS A 99 13.53 7.82 1.51
C LYS A 99 14.07 6.40 1.75
N ASP A 100 14.38 6.05 2.99
CA ASP A 100 14.94 4.76 3.36
C ASP A 100 13.90 3.63 3.34
N LYS A 101 12.61 3.97 3.28
CA LYS A 101 11.47 3.06 3.18
C LYS A 101 10.83 3.02 1.78
N ALA A 102 11.45 3.69 0.79
CA ALA A 102 10.92 3.80 -0.57
C ALA A 102 10.78 2.45 -1.29
N ASP A 103 11.62 1.48 -0.94
CA ASP A 103 11.59 0.11 -1.50
C ASP A 103 10.27 -0.60 -1.22
N ILE A 104 9.57 -0.24 -0.15
CA ILE A 104 8.27 -0.82 0.17
C ILE A 104 7.28 -0.55 -0.96
N ILE A 105 7.24 0.68 -1.49
CA ILE A 105 6.39 1.02 -2.64
C ILE A 105 6.87 0.32 -3.91
N LEU A 106 8.20 0.21 -4.12
CA LEU A 106 8.71 -0.45 -5.31
C LEU A 106 8.27 -1.90 -5.41
N TYR A 107 8.25 -2.61 -4.28
CA TYR A 107 8.06 -4.07 -4.25
C TYR A 107 6.67 -4.53 -3.80
N HIS A 108 5.71 -3.62 -3.54
CA HIS A 108 4.40 -4.03 -3.01
C HIS A 108 3.55 -4.85 -4.00
N HIS A 109 3.86 -4.81 -5.29
CA HIS A 109 3.25 -5.68 -6.30
C HIS A 109 4.15 -6.83 -6.75
N LEU A 110 5.31 -7.00 -6.13
CA LEU A 110 6.21 -8.09 -6.48
C LEU A 110 5.64 -9.42 -5.97
N ASP A 111 5.69 -10.46 -6.81
CA ASP A 111 5.34 -11.82 -6.39
C ASP A 111 6.22 -12.26 -5.22
N PHE A 112 5.61 -12.85 -4.21
CA PHE A 112 6.30 -13.30 -3.00
C PHE A 112 7.43 -14.30 -3.30
N ASN A 113 7.27 -15.16 -4.31
CA ASN A 113 8.30 -16.13 -4.74
C ASN A 113 9.57 -15.47 -5.27
N LYS A 114 9.52 -14.18 -5.63
CA LYS A 114 10.66 -13.38 -6.09
C LYS A 114 11.40 -12.65 -4.95
N TYR A 115 10.83 -12.62 -3.74
CA TYR A 115 11.43 -11.90 -2.61
C TYR A 115 12.82 -12.43 -2.25
N SER A 116 13.09 -13.72 -2.44
CA SER A 116 14.41 -14.31 -2.20
C SER A 116 15.52 -13.76 -3.12
N GLN A 117 15.15 -13.07 -4.20
CA GLN A 117 16.08 -12.46 -5.15
C GLN A 117 16.34 -10.97 -4.85
N ILE A 118 15.65 -10.41 -3.86
CA ILE A 118 15.69 -9.00 -3.51
C ILE A 118 16.41 -8.82 -2.18
N GLN A 119 17.30 -7.83 -2.14
CA GLN A 119 17.95 -7.39 -0.90
C GLN A 119 17.23 -6.12 -0.40
N SER A 120 16.36 -6.29 0.57
CA SER A 120 15.70 -5.19 1.28
C SER A 120 15.31 -5.65 2.67
N ASP A 121 15.54 -4.82 3.67
CA ASP A 121 15.16 -5.07 5.06
C ASP A 121 13.64 -4.94 5.28
N HIS A 122 12.91 -4.47 4.26
CA HIS A 122 11.48 -4.16 4.34
C HIS A 122 10.57 -5.19 3.66
N LEU A 123 11.09 -6.34 3.21
CA LEU A 123 10.32 -7.34 2.44
C LEU A 123 9.07 -7.83 3.18
N LYS A 124 9.16 -7.97 4.51
CA LYS A 124 8.01 -8.34 5.33
C LYS A 124 6.90 -7.28 5.28
N VAL A 125 7.28 -6.00 5.36
CA VAL A 125 6.34 -4.88 5.25
C VAL A 125 5.79 -4.76 3.82
N CYS A 126 6.60 -5.04 2.79
CA CYS A 126 6.12 -5.12 1.41
C CYS A 126 4.99 -6.16 1.26
N ALA A 127 5.16 -7.35 1.87
CA ALA A 127 4.13 -8.41 1.84
C ALA A 127 2.84 -7.97 2.57
N HIS A 128 2.97 -7.30 3.72
CA HIS A 128 1.81 -6.76 4.46
C HIS A 128 1.08 -5.69 3.66
N LEU A 129 1.82 -4.78 3.02
CA LEU A 129 1.24 -3.74 2.18
C LEU A 129 0.53 -4.36 0.97
N ALA A 130 1.16 -5.31 0.28
CA ALA A 130 0.55 -6.05 -0.83
C ALA A 130 -0.75 -6.74 -0.42
N TYR A 131 -0.79 -7.32 0.78
CA TYR A 131 -2.00 -7.93 1.32
C TYR A 131 -3.09 -6.89 1.58
N ALA A 132 -2.77 -5.80 2.27
CA ALA A 132 -3.72 -4.74 2.62
C ALA A 132 -4.34 -4.10 1.37
N ASP A 133 -3.54 -3.85 0.34
CA ASP A 133 -3.98 -3.31 -0.95
C ASP A 133 -4.92 -4.29 -1.68
N LYS A 134 -4.50 -5.53 -1.85
CA LYS A 134 -5.32 -6.57 -2.48
C LYS A 134 -6.61 -6.82 -1.74
N HIS A 135 -6.61 -6.79 -0.41
CA HIS A 135 -7.80 -6.96 0.41
C HIS A 135 -8.84 -5.87 0.15
N ASP A 136 -8.46 -4.57 0.17
CA ASP A 136 -9.39 -3.49 -0.14
C ASP A 136 -9.88 -3.54 -1.59
N THR A 137 -8.99 -3.81 -2.53
CA THR A 137 -9.34 -3.95 -3.95
C THR A 137 -10.35 -5.07 -4.17
N TYR A 138 -10.16 -6.23 -3.54
CA TYR A 138 -11.12 -7.33 -3.58
C TYR A 138 -12.51 -6.90 -3.08
N HIS A 139 -12.57 -6.27 -1.90
CA HIS A 139 -13.84 -5.82 -1.33
C HIS A 139 -14.55 -4.77 -2.19
N ARG A 140 -13.81 -3.86 -2.81
CA ARG A 140 -14.36 -2.86 -3.71
C ARG A 140 -14.96 -3.49 -4.98
N LEU A 141 -14.23 -4.43 -5.61
CA LEU A 141 -14.68 -5.12 -6.81
C LEU A 141 -15.93 -5.96 -6.50
N HIS A 142 -15.94 -6.70 -5.41
CA HIS A 142 -17.07 -7.51 -4.99
C HIS A 142 -18.34 -6.67 -4.74
N LYS A 143 -18.22 -5.51 -4.09
CA LYS A 143 -19.36 -4.59 -3.85
C LYS A 143 -19.93 -3.99 -5.14
N THR A 144 -19.10 -3.82 -6.17
CA THR A 144 -19.56 -3.26 -7.46
C THR A 144 -20.09 -4.32 -8.42
N GLY A 145 -20.11 -5.61 -8.02
CA GLY A 145 -20.52 -6.71 -8.88
C GLY A 145 -19.55 -7.01 -10.04
N MET A 146 -18.37 -6.40 -10.03
CA MET A 146 -17.34 -6.70 -11.02
C MET A 146 -16.77 -8.10 -10.77
N PRO A 147 -16.54 -8.90 -11.83
CA PRO A 147 -15.93 -10.21 -11.68
C PRO A 147 -14.50 -10.03 -11.15
N VAL A 148 -14.23 -10.65 -9.98
CA VAL A 148 -12.87 -10.72 -9.45
C VAL A 148 -12.14 -11.81 -10.23
N PRO A 149 -11.00 -11.51 -10.87
CA PRO A 149 -10.26 -12.52 -11.61
C PRO A 149 -9.88 -13.69 -10.70
N ARG A 150 -10.11 -14.92 -11.15
CA ARG A 150 -9.84 -16.15 -10.37
C ARG A 150 -8.36 -16.24 -9.95
N ILE A 151 -7.47 -15.73 -10.79
CA ILE A 151 -6.03 -15.62 -10.55
C ILE A 151 -5.70 -14.84 -9.25
N TYR A 152 -6.54 -13.87 -8.90
CA TYR A 152 -6.38 -13.05 -7.70
C TYR A 152 -6.46 -13.87 -6.39
N PHE A 153 -7.24 -14.94 -6.40
CA PHE A 153 -7.35 -15.88 -5.27
C PHE A 153 -6.27 -16.95 -5.28
N GLU A 154 -5.86 -17.40 -6.46
CA GLU A 154 -4.83 -18.43 -6.58
C GLU A 154 -3.44 -17.89 -6.23
N GLU A 155 -3.15 -16.64 -6.61
CA GLU A 155 -1.94 -15.94 -6.18
C GLU A 155 -1.92 -15.73 -4.65
N GLN A 156 -3.05 -15.43 -4.03
CA GLN A 156 -3.14 -15.29 -2.58
C GLN A 156 -2.97 -16.61 -1.83
N LYS A 157 -3.41 -17.75 -2.38
CA LYS A 157 -3.16 -19.07 -1.81
C LYS A 157 -1.69 -19.49 -1.84
N ASN A 158 -0.97 -19.01 -2.85
CA ASN A 158 0.46 -19.28 -3.03
C ASN A 158 1.36 -18.27 -2.27
N ILE A 159 0.81 -17.15 -1.83
CA ILE A 159 1.45 -16.26 -0.88
C ILE A 159 1.29 -16.91 0.47
N THR A 160 2.34 -17.60 0.93
CA THR A 160 2.42 -18.10 2.31
C THR A 160 2.61 -16.89 3.23
N PHE A 161 1.55 -16.13 3.45
CA PHE A 161 1.48 -15.31 4.65
C PHE A 161 1.62 -16.29 5.81
N SER A 162 2.49 -15.98 6.76
CA SER A 162 2.39 -16.66 8.05
C SER A 162 0.90 -16.62 8.43
N ALA A 163 0.33 -17.74 8.87
CA ALA A 163 -1.11 -17.90 9.10
C ALA A 163 -1.76 -16.82 10.02
N ARG A 164 -0.95 -15.98 10.65
CA ARG A 164 -1.35 -14.91 11.57
C ARG A 164 -2.17 -13.77 10.95
N PRO A 165 -1.84 -13.18 9.78
CA PRO A 165 -2.65 -12.09 9.22
C PRO A 165 -4.06 -12.51 8.82
N GLN A 166 -4.26 -13.76 8.41
CA GLN A 166 -5.57 -14.25 8.01
C GLN A 166 -6.56 -14.29 9.17
N HIS A 167 -6.11 -14.62 10.39
CA HIS A 167 -6.96 -14.67 11.58
C HIS A 167 -7.40 -13.29 12.10
N LEU A 168 -6.76 -12.21 11.68
CA LEU A 168 -7.16 -10.85 12.08
C LEU A 168 -8.49 -10.43 11.46
N PHE A 169 -8.85 -10.98 10.32
CA PHE A 169 -10.04 -10.61 9.56
C PHE A 169 -11.21 -11.59 9.74
N GLU A 170 -10.94 -12.82 10.23
CA GLU A 170 -11.98 -13.81 10.52
C GLU A 170 -12.79 -13.52 11.80
N ARG A 171 -12.36 -12.55 12.62
CA ARG A 171 -13.01 -12.17 13.89
C ARG A 171 -13.74 -10.81 13.86
N ALA A 172 -13.94 -10.23 12.71
CA ALA A 172 -14.57 -8.91 12.54
C ALA A 172 -16.03 -9.01 12.02
N ASP A 173 -16.66 -10.20 12.09
CA ASP A 173 -18.10 -10.42 11.85
C ASP A 173 -18.87 -10.37 13.16
#